data_ff136dfce8dc249c8dbbca9d861eb693
#
_entry.id   ff136dfce8dc249c8dbbca9d861eb693
#
_cell.length_a   1.000
_cell.length_b   1.000
_cell.length_c   1.000
_cell.angle_alpha   90.00
_cell.angle_beta   90.00
_cell.angle_gamma   90.00
#
_symmetry.space_group_name_H-M   'P 1'
#
loop_
_entity.id
_entity.type
_entity.pdbx_description
1 polymer ?
#
loop_
_entity_poly.entity_id
_entity_poly.type
_entity_poly.pdbx_seq_one_letter_code
_entity_poly.pdbx_strand_id
1 'polypeptide(L)'
;QRQMCIRDRTYTDKISRNGLRVGDILHNFEQKYAEAKARHEQILKGLNYEYDLTEIEKAWMEGIEYLKQFPLVDSEHEINNLLNDNKSVLCEGAQGTMLDIDFGSYPFVTSSNTICAGACTGLGVAPNKIGEVYGIFKAYCTRVGAGPFPTELFDKTGDQICTLGHEFGSVTGRKRRCGWIDLVALKYAIMVDGVTKLIMMKSDVLDSFETIKACVASVSY
;
A
#
# COMPACT_ATOMS: atom_id res chain seq x y z
N GLN A 1 -12.23 5.71 15.77
CA GLN A 1 -10.84 5.33 16.09
C GLN A 1 -10.05 5.19 14.78
N ARG A 2 -9.01 5.99 14.65
CA ARG A 2 -8.10 5.93 13.51
C ARG A 2 -7.31 4.62 13.61
N GLN A 3 -7.57 3.67 12.71
CA GLN A 3 -6.70 2.51 12.61
C GLN A 3 -5.40 2.96 11.94
N MET A 4 -4.34 2.98 12.71
CA MET A 4 -3.00 3.23 12.19
C MET A 4 -2.58 2.07 11.29
N CYS A 5 -1.93 2.37 10.17
CA CYS A 5 -1.30 1.37 9.36
C CYS A 5 -0.17 0.70 10.18
N ILE A 6 -0.12 -0.62 10.19
CA ILE A 6 0.94 -1.36 10.90
C ILE A 6 2.35 -0.92 10.49
N ARG A 7 2.51 -0.34 9.30
CA ARG A 7 3.78 0.15 8.76
C ARG A 7 4.10 1.60 9.13
N ASP A 8 3.17 2.34 9.75
CA ASP A 8 3.35 3.77 10.06
C ASP A 8 4.61 4.02 10.90
N ARG A 9 4.89 3.16 11.87
CA ARG A 9 6.08 3.29 12.73
C ARG A 9 7.37 3.09 11.95
N THR A 10 7.41 2.08 11.07
CA THR A 10 8.57 1.84 10.21
C THR A 10 8.81 3.04 9.27
N TYR A 11 7.76 3.62 8.69
CA TYR A 11 7.89 4.82 7.86
C TYR A 11 8.28 6.05 8.67
N THR A 12 7.80 6.19 9.90
CA THR A 12 8.26 7.25 10.82
C THR A 12 9.76 7.12 11.06
N ASP A 13 10.24 5.93 11.37
CA ASP A 13 11.67 5.67 11.59
C ASP A 13 12.50 5.92 10.31
N LYS A 14 11.97 5.54 9.14
CA LYS A 14 12.60 5.81 7.85
C LYS A 14 12.81 7.32 7.65
N ILE A 15 11.76 8.12 7.83
CA ILE A 15 11.80 9.57 7.59
C ILE A 15 12.66 10.29 8.63
N SER A 16 12.64 9.84 9.89
CA SER A 16 13.53 10.35 10.94
C SER A 16 14.97 9.86 10.79
N ARG A 17 15.25 8.97 9.85
CA ARG A 17 16.58 8.38 9.58
C ARG A 17 17.11 7.50 10.71
N ASN A 18 16.20 6.92 11.48
CA ASN A 18 16.49 6.02 12.61
C ASN A 18 16.08 4.56 12.32
N GLY A 19 15.54 4.29 11.14
CA GLY A 19 15.05 2.97 10.75
C GLY A 19 16.20 2.03 10.36
N LEU A 20 15.98 0.76 10.61
CA LEU A 20 16.83 -0.31 10.10
C LEU A 20 16.70 -0.41 8.57
N ARG A 21 17.83 -0.60 7.91
CA ARG A 21 17.91 -0.84 6.46
C ARG A 21 18.28 -2.29 6.22
N VAL A 22 17.85 -2.82 5.07
CA VAL A 22 18.17 -4.22 4.69
C VAL A 22 19.68 -4.47 4.69
N GLY A 23 20.48 -3.50 4.22
CA GLY A 23 21.95 -3.59 4.24
C GLY A 23 22.55 -3.69 5.66
N ASP A 24 21.83 -3.24 6.70
CA ASP A 24 22.31 -3.35 8.08
C ASP A 24 22.39 -4.81 8.55
N ILE A 25 21.64 -5.72 7.91
CA ILE A 25 21.67 -7.16 8.20
C ILE A 25 23.08 -7.73 8.03
N LEU A 26 23.87 -7.16 7.12
CA LEU A 26 25.23 -7.57 6.86
C LEU A 26 26.27 -6.87 7.76
N HIS A 27 25.88 -5.72 8.36
CA HIS A 27 26.81 -4.86 9.10
C HIS A 27 26.13 -4.21 10.32
N ASN A 28 26.67 -4.49 11.53
CA ASN A 28 26.27 -3.83 12.78
C ASN A 28 24.77 -3.97 13.12
N PHE A 29 24.13 -5.03 12.66
CA PHE A 29 22.70 -5.24 12.81
C PHE A 29 22.26 -5.23 14.28
N GLU A 30 22.94 -6.01 15.12
CA GLU A 30 22.59 -6.17 16.54
C GLU A 30 22.61 -4.84 17.30
N GLN A 31 23.65 -4.03 17.06
CA GLN A 31 23.77 -2.73 17.69
C GLN A 31 22.62 -1.80 17.24
N LYS A 32 22.39 -1.68 15.93
CA LYS A 32 21.33 -0.82 15.39
C LYS A 32 19.94 -1.26 15.82
N TYR A 33 19.74 -2.57 15.92
CA TYR A 33 18.50 -3.13 16.43
C TYR A 33 18.29 -2.76 17.91
N ALA A 34 19.30 -2.93 18.74
CA ALA A 34 19.23 -2.58 20.16
C ALA A 34 18.93 -1.08 20.36
N GLU A 35 19.56 -0.20 19.57
CA GLU A 35 19.30 1.24 19.59
C GLU A 35 17.86 1.58 19.16
N ALA A 36 17.34 0.94 18.11
CA ALA A 36 15.96 1.11 17.65
C ALA A 36 14.97 0.61 18.71
N LYS A 37 15.20 -0.57 19.27
CA LYS A 37 14.40 -1.16 20.34
C LYS A 37 14.33 -0.23 21.55
N ALA A 38 15.47 0.27 22.03
CA ALA A 38 15.53 1.16 23.18
C ALA A 38 14.72 2.46 22.98
N ARG A 39 14.74 3.05 21.78
CA ARG A 39 13.91 4.22 21.44
C ARG A 39 12.41 3.92 21.53
N HIS A 40 11.96 2.79 20.99
CA HIS A 40 10.56 2.42 21.06
C HIS A 40 10.12 2.03 22.47
N GLU A 41 10.99 1.41 23.26
CA GLU A 41 10.74 1.12 24.67
C GLU A 41 10.54 2.38 25.51
N GLN A 42 11.27 3.45 25.22
CA GLN A 42 11.07 4.74 25.89
C GLN A 42 9.68 5.33 25.59
N ILE A 43 9.22 5.20 24.34
CA ILE A 43 7.87 5.65 23.96
C ILE A 43 6.81 4.84 24.70
N LEU A 44 6.96 3.51 24.75
CA LEU A 44 6.01 2.61 25.39
C LEU A 44 5.93 2.84 26.91
N LYS A 45 7.08 3.12 27.57
CA LYS A 45 7.12 3.51 28.98
C LYS A 45 6.31 4.77 29.23
N GLY A 46 6.43 5.77 28.35
CA GLY A 46 5.63 7.00 28.44
C GLY A 46 4.12 6.80 28.29
N LEU A 47 3.72 5.69 27.65
CA LEU A 47 2.31 5.30 27.46
C LEU A 47 1.81 4.32 28.55
N ASN A 48 2.64 3.94 29.50
CA ASN A 48 2.36 2.90 30.53
C ASN A 48 1.85 1.58 29.89
N TYR A 49 2.44 1.18 28.77
CA TYR A 49 2.05 -0.02 28.04
C TYR A 49 3.01 -1.17 28.38
N GLU A 50 2.45 -2.24 28.93
CA GLU A 50 3.16 -3.49 29.18
C GLU A 50 3.07 -4.43 27.97
N TYR A 51 4.16 -5.08 27.63
CA TYR A 51 4.24 -5.99 26.47
C TYR A 51 5.31 -7.04 26.69
N ASP A 52 5.16 -8.17 26.02
CA ASP A 52 6.16 -9.22 25.90
C ASP A 52 6.49 -9.43 24.42
N LEU A 53 7.75 -9.28 24.06
CA LEU A 53 8.25 -9.45 22.70
C LEU A 53 8.98 -10.78 22.49
N THR A 54 9.13 -11.61 23.51
CA THR A 54 10.04 -12.78 23.51
C THR A 54 9.84 -13.66 22.27
N GLU A 55 8.62 -14.13 22.05
CA GLU A 55 8.35 -15.02 20.92
C GLU A 55 8.36 -14.27 19.57
N ILE A 56 7.87 -13.04 19.54
CA ILE A 56 7.84 -12.21 18.31
C ILE A 56 9.27 -11.86 17.89
N GLU A 57 10.11 -11.47 18.83
CA GLU A 57 11.50 -11.11 18.60
C GLU A 57 12.31 -12.31 18.12
N LYS A 58 12.08 -13.49 18.71
CA LYS A 58 12.68 -14.74 18.26
C LYS A 58 12.32 -15.06 16.81
N ALA A 59 11.04 -15.08 16.49
CA ALA A 59 10.56 -15.34 15.13
C ALA A 59 11.09 -14.31 14.12
N TRP A 60 11.20 -13.04 14.54
CA TRP A 60 11.76 -11.99 13.70
C TRP A 60 13.26 -12.19 13.44
N MET A 61 14.04 -12.56 14.46
CA MET A 61 15.47 -12.87 14.32
C MET A 61 15.70 -14.09 13.39
N GLU A 62 14.89 -15.13 13.52
CA GLU A 62 14.91 -16.26 12.60
C GLU A 62 14.64 -15.81 11.14
N GLY A 63 13.71 -14.87 10.94
CA GLY A 63 13.44 -14.25 9.64
C GLY A 63 14.64 -13.46 9.10
N ILE A 64 15.37 -12.74 9.94
CA ILE A 64 16.61 -12.04 9.55
C ILE A 64 17.68 -13.02 9.09
N GLU A 65 17.91 -14.11 9.84
CA GLU A 65 18.87 -15.15 9.44
C GLU A 65 18.45 -15.82 8.11
N TYR A 66 17.15 -16.02 7.91
CA TYR A 66 16.64 -16.53 6.64
C TYR A 66 16.91 -15.56 5.46
N LEU A 67 16.79 -14.25 5.68
CA LEU A 67 17.06 -13.24 4.65
C LEU A 67 18.53 -13.21 4.21
N LYS A 68 19.48 -13.58 5.05
CA LYS A 68 20.92 -13.67 4.72
C LYS A 68 21.22 -14.70 3.63
N GLN A 69 20.30 -15.63 3.35
CA GLN A 69 20.44 -16.64 2.30
C GLN A 69 20.20 -16.08 0.89
N PHE A 70 19.65 -14.88 0.76
CA PHE A 70 19.35 -14.25 -0.49
C PHE A 70 20.37 -13.17 -0.83
N PRO A 71 20.64 -12.93 -2.13
CA PRO A 71 21.48 -11.81 -2.53
C PRO A 71 20.80 -10.49 -2.16
N LEU A 72 21.48 -9.68 -1.36
CA LEU A 72 21.07 -8.31 -1.07
C LEU A 72 21.76 -7.40 -2.08
N VAL A 73 20.99 -6.58 -2.76
CA VAL A 73 21.47 -5.74 -3.87
C VAL A 73 21.15 -4.26 -3.62
N ASP A 74 21.94 -3.39 -4.23
CA ASP A 74 21.59 -1.97 -4.36
C ASP A 74 20.62 -1.84 -5.54
N SER A 75 19.34 -1.66 -5.23
CA SER A 75 18.24 -1.72 -6.21
C SER A 75 18.42 -0.72 -7.35
N GLU A 76 18.94 0.48 -7.06
CA GLU A 76 19.20 1.51 -8.06
C GLU A 76 20.25 1.07 -9.09
N HIS A 77 21.28 0.34 -8.69
CA HIS A 77 22.29 -0.19 -9.62
C HIS A 77 21.74 -1.39 -10.39
N GLU A 78 21.14 -2.34 -9.69
CA GLU A 78 20.64 -3.57 -10.32
C GLU A 78 19.57 -3.28 -11.37
N ILE A 79 18.56 -2.47 -11.03
CA ILE A 79 17.46 -2.17 -11.96
C ILE A 79 17.96 -1.34 -13.15
N ASN A 80 18.82 -0.34 -12.93
CA ASN A 80 19.35 0.45 -14.04
C ASN A 80 20.26 -0.36 -14.96
N ASN A 81 21.03 -1.33 -14.44
CA ASN A 81 21.80 -2.25 -15.26
C ASN A 81 20.90 -3.13 -16.13
N LEU A 82 19.83 -3.71 -15.55
CA LEU A 82 18.85 -4.48 -16.32
C LEU A 82 18.23 -3.64 -17.45
N LEU A 83 17.85 -2.41 -17.18
CA LEU A 83 17.28 -1.51 -18.19
C LEU A 83 18.30 -1.13 -19.28
N ASN A 84 19.58 -0.93 -18.92
CA ASN A 84 20.66 -0.65 -19.88
C ASN A 84 20.96 -1.88 -20.76
N ASP A 85 20.77 -3.08 -20.24
CA ASP A 85 20.88 -4.33 -20.97
C ASP A 85 19.62 -4.66 -21.79
N ASN A 86 18.73 -3.69 -21.97
CA ASN A 86 17.44 -3.83 -22.68
C ASN A 86 16.55 -4.94 -22.11
N LYS A 87 16.62 -5.20 -20.81
CA LYS A 87 15.68 -6.09 -20.12
C LYS A 87 14.41 -5.34 -19.75
N SER A 88 13.28 -6.04 -19.75
CA SER A 88 12.02 -5.52 -19.26
C SER A 88 11.91 -5.73 -17.75
N VAL A 89 11.51 -4.70 -17.03
CA VAL A 89 11.26 -4.75 -15.58
C VAL A 89 9.80 -4.43 -15.33
N LEU A 90 9.10 -5.33 -14.65
CA LEU A 90 7.73 -5.11 -14.20
C LEU A 90 7.75 -4.63 -12.74
N CYS A 91 7.23 -3.42 -12.52
CA CYS A 91 7.09 -2.86 -11.18
C CYS A 91 5.63 -3.03 -10.71
N GLU A 92 5.44 -3.76 -9.63
CA GLU A 92 4.13 -3.90 -9.00
C GLU A 92 4.04 -2.98 -7.78
N GLY A 93 3.07 -2.06 -7.83
CA GLY A 93 2.74 -1.20 -6.70
C GLY A 93 1.85 -1.91 -5.68
N ALA A 94 1.60 -1.25 -4.58
CA ALA A 94 0.71 -1.74 -3.51
C ALA A 94 -0.31 -0.66 -3.13
N GLN A 95 -1.44 -1.06 -2.54
CA GLN A 95 -2.57 -0.23 -2.12
C GLN A 95 -3.32 0.39 -3.30
N GLY A 96 -3.09 1.65 -3.61
CA GLY A 96 -3.75 2.36 -4.71
C GLY A 96 -3.66 3.88 -4.56
N THR A 97 -3.91 4.60 -5.64
CA THR A 97 -3.73 6.05 -5.78
C THR A 97 -4.41 6.87 -4.68
N MET A 98 -5.66 6.54 -4.35
CA MET A 98 -6.41 7.27 -3.31
C MET A 98 -5.90 7.02 -1.88
N LEU A 99 -4.93 6.14 -1.70
CA LEU A 99 -4.23 5.88 -0.44
C LEU A 99 -2.81 6.44 -0.41
N ASP A 100 -2.37 7.13 -1.47
CA ASP A 100 -1.07 7.79 -1.51
C ASP A 100 -0.95 8.85 -0.40
N ILE A 101 0.23 8.93 0.22
CA ILE A 101 0.46 9.83 1.36
C ILE A 101 0.28 11.31 0.99
N ASP A 102 0.62 11.68 -0.24
CA ASP A 102 0.59 13.07 -0.71
C ASP A 102 -0.66 13.38 -1.55
N PHE A 103 -1.07 12.46 -2.42
CA PHE A 103 -2.13 12.67 -3.42
C PHE A 103 -3.41 11.91 -3.13
N GLY A 104 -3.46 11.12 -2.07
CA GLY A 104 -4.65 10.38 -1.64
C GLY A 104 -5.61 11.20 -0.79
N SER A 105 -6.61 10.51 -0.22
CA SER A 105 -7.64 11.11 0.65
C SER A 105 -7.12 11.38 2.07
N TYR A 106 -6.11 12.20 2.20
CA TYR A 106 -5.51 12.57 3.49
C TYR A 106 -6.57 13.04 4.51
N PRO A 107 -6.52 12.65 5.80
CA PRO A 107 -5.50 11.84 6.45
C PRO A 107 -5.76 10.32 6.40
N PHE A 108 -6.70 9.85 5.60
CA PHE A 108 -7.10 8.45 5.49
C PHE A 108 -6.30 7.73 4.39
N VAL A 109 -4.99 7.79 4.49
CA VAL A 109 -4.02 7.29 3.51
C VAL A 109 -3.06 6.30 4.17
N THR A 110 -2.21 5.65 3.38
CA THR A 110 -1.06 4.88 3.87
C THR A 110 0.16 5.80 4.06
N SER A 111 1.23 5.31 4.64
CA SER A 111 2.44 6.10 4.95
C SER A 111 3.45 6.13 3.80
N SER A 112 3.08 5.64 2.63
CA SER A 112 3.98 5.56 1.46
C SER A 112 3.36 6.18 0.22
N ASN A 113 4.22 6.50 -0.77
CA ASN A 113 3.77 6.86 -2.10
C ASN A 113 3.31 5.59 -2.83
N THR A 114 2.04 5.56 -3.19
CA THR A 114 1.40 4.44 -3.88
C THR A 114 1.14 4.71 -5.35
N ILE A 115 1.39 5.94 -5.80
CA ILE A 115 1.32 6.36 -7.19
C ILE A 115 2.53 5.84 -7.98
N CYS A 116 2.46 5.90 -9.31
CA CYS A 116 3.51 5.44 -10.22
C CYS A 116 4.91 6.02 -9.89
N ALA A 117 4.98 7.29 -9.46
CA ALA A 117 6.22 7.93 -9.03
C ALA A 117 6.90 7.20 -7.84
N GLY A 118 6.14 6.42 -7.07
CA GLY A 118 6.68 5.56 -6.00
C GLY A 118 7.65 4.49 -6.52
N ALA A 119 7.53 4.04 -7.77
CA ALA A 119 8.50 3.15 -8.40
C ALA A 119 9.85 3.86 -8.59
N CYS A 120 9.84 5.12 -9.01
CA CYS A 120 11.06 5.90 -9.19
C CYS A 120 11.83 6.07 -7.88
N THR A 121 11.14 6.50 -6.83
CA THR A 121 11.76 6.74 -5.51
C THR A 121 12.08 5.45 -4.75
N GLY A 122 11.32 4.37 -4.99
CA GLY A 122 11.51 3.08 -4.33
C GLY A 122 12.63 2.24 -4.92
N LEU A 123 12.86 2.36 -6.23
CA LEU A 123 13.86 1.55 -6.97
C LEU A 123 15.08 2.36 -7.44
N GLY A 124 15.05 3.68 -7.30
CA GLY A 124 16.13 4.54 -7.80
C GLY A 124 16.16 4.63 -9.33
N VAL A 125 15.00 4.65 -9.98
CA VAL A 125 14.86 4.70 -11.44
C VAL A 125 14.44 6.11 -11.85
N ALA A 126 15.08 6.63 -12.91
CA ALA A 126 14.72 7.95 -13.44
C ALA A 126 13.29 7.94 -14.04
N PRO A 127 12.50 9.02 -13.87
CA PRO A 127 11.11 9.07 -14.37
C PRO A 127 10.97 8.81 -15.88
N ASN A 128 11.94 9.22 -16.68
CA ASN A 128 11.96 8.99 -18.13
C ASN A 128 12.24 7.53 -18.55
N LYS A 129 12.51 6.65 -17.59
CA LYS A 129 12.65 5.20 -17.81
C LYS A 129 11.36 4.44 -17.56
N ILE A 130 10.33 5.12 -17.01
CA ILE A 130 9.01 4.52 -16.88
C ILE A 130 8.36 4.45 -18.26
N GLY A 131 7.98 3.26 -18.65
CA GLY A 131 7.30 2.99 -19.92
C GLY A 131 5.79 2.97 -19.75
N GLU A 132 5.16 1.82 -20.04
CA GLU A 132 3.72 1.65 -19.89
C GLU A 132 3.29 1.61 -18.43
N VAL A 133 2.22 2.34 -18.12
CA VAL A 133 1.60 2.35 -16.79
C VAL A 133 0.22 1.70 -16.86
N TYR A 134 0.09 0.55 -16.23
CA TYR A 134 -1.14 -0.22 -16.16
C TYR A 134 -1.95 0.15 -14.92
N GLY A 135 -3.08 0.83 -15.11
CA GLY A 135 -4.04 1.11 -14.05
C GLY A 135 -4.99 -0.07 -13.86
N ILE A 136 -4.84 -0.79 -12.76
CA ILE A 136 -5.74 -1.89 -12.42
C ILE A 136 -6.85 -1.36 -11.51
N PHE A 137 -8.11 -1.58 -11.89
CA PHE A 137 -9.26 -1.15 -11.12
C PHE A 137 -10.38 -2.20 -11.16
N LYS A 138 -11.27 -2.16 -10.17
CA LYS A 138 -12.44 -3.02 -10.14
C LYS A 138 -13.62 -2.34 -10.82
N ALA A 139 -14.55 -3.12 -11.32
CA ALA A 139 -15.82 -2.62 -11.88
C ALA A 139 -16.71 -1.91 -10.83
N TYR A 140 -16.35 -1.98 -9.56
CA TYR A 140 -16.98 -1.32 -8.41
C TYR A 140 -15.89 -0.83 -7.44
N CYS A 141 -16.25 0.03 -6.49
CA CYS A 141 -15.29 0.52 -5.50
C CYS A 141 -15.35 -0.24 -4.19
N THR A 142 -14.19 -0.36 -3.53
CA THR A 142 -14.09 -0.91 -2.17
C THR A 142 -13.18 -0.06 -1.31
N ARG A 143 -13.47 0.04 -0.01
CA ARG A 143 -12.63 0.72 0.95
C ARG A 143 -12.51 -0.06 2.26
N VAL A 144 -11.32 -0.07 2.84
CA VAL A 144 -11.05 -0.57 4.18
C VAL A 144 -10.86 0.61 5.13
N GLY A 145 -11.50 0.57 6.29
CA GLY A 145 -11.35 1.61 7.31
C GLY A 145 -12.15 2.88 7.03
N ALA A 146 -11.81 3.94 7.75
CA ALA A 146 -12.47 5.24 7.66
C ALA A 146 -12.05 6.03 6.42
N GLY A 147 -12.68 7.16 6.20
CA GLY A 147 -12.40 8.10 5.14
C GLY A 147 -13.53 8.22 4.11
N PRO A 148 -13.43 9.18 3.20
CA PRO A 148 -14.47 9.48 2.23
C PRO A 148 -14.67 8.31 1.27
N PHE A 149 -15.95 8.04 0.96
CA PHE A 149 -16.35 7.05 -0.02
C PHE A 149 -17.70 7.49 -0.65
N PRO A 150 -17.67 8.41 -1.61
CA PRO A 150 -18.88 9.05 -2.14
C PRO A 150 -19.90 8.08 -2.73
N THR A 151 -19.45 6.97 -3.28
CA THR A 151 -20.32 5.95 -3.92
C THR A 151 -20.67 4.78 -3.00
N GLU A 152 -20.40 4.87 -1.70
CA GLU A 152 -20.67 3.81 -0.74
C GLU A 152 -22.16 3.45 -0.71
N LEU A 153 -22.46 2.17 -0.63
CA LEU A 153 -23.80 1.62 -0.55
C LEU A 153 -24.04 1.01 0.83
N PHE A 154 -25.09 1.48 1.48
CA PHE A 154 -25.51 1.05 2.82
C PHE A 154 -26.74 0.12 2.79
N ASP A 155 -27.10 -0.36 1.59
CA ASP A 155 -28.26 -1.18 1.31
C ASP A 155 -27.89 -2.62 0.92
N LYS A 156 -28.91 -3.40 0.55
CA LYS A 156 -28.75 -4.78 0.07
C LYS A 156 -27.81 -4.88 -1.15
N THR A 157 -27.75 -3.85 -1.97
CA THR A 157 -26.88 -3.82 -3.15
C THR A 157 -25.42 -3.84 -2.73
N GLY A 158 -25.04 -3.02 -1.74
CA GLY A 158 -23.70 -3.02 -1.18
C GLY A 158 -23.33 -4.35 -0.53
N ASP A 159 -24.27 -4.98 0.17
CA ASP A 159 -24.08 -6.30 0.76
C ASP A 159 -23.89 -7.39 -0.30
N GLN A 160 -24.67 -7.33 -1.38
CA GLN A 160 -24.55 -8.26 -2.50
C GLN A 160 -23.19 -8.13 -3.21
N ILE A 161 -22.75 -6.91 -3.52
CA ILE A 161 -21.40 -6.67 -4.10
C ILE A 161 -20.31 -7.24 -3.18
N CYS A 162 -20.40 -6.97 -1.88
CA CYS A 162 -19.43 -7.47 -0.91
C CYS A 162 -19.37 -9.00 -0.88
N THR A 163 -20.52 -9.66 -0.89
CA THR A 163 -20.62 -11.13 -0.80
C THR A 163 -20.14 -11.79 -2.09
N LEU A 164 -20.66 -11.38 -3.25
CA LEU A 164 -20.28 -11.92 -4.55
C LEU A 164 -18.79 -11.64 -4.88
N GLY A 165 -18.32 -10.44 -4.50
CA GLY A 165 -16.94 -10.04 -4.70
C GLY A 165 -15.94 -10.64 -3.69
N HIS A 166 -16.41 -11.37 -2.67
CA HIS A 166 -15.59 -11.84 -1.55
C HIS A 166 -14.77 -10.73 -0.91
N GLU A 167 -15.41 -9.56 -0.69
CA GLU A 167 -14.74 -8.34 -0.21
C GLU A 167 -14.56 -8.36 1.31
N PHE A 168 -13.64 -9.21 1.75
CA PHE A 168 -13.23 -9.35 3.15
C PHE A 168 -11.72 -9.17 3.28
N GLY A 169 -11.27 -8.68 4.43
CA GLY A 169 -9.84 -8.54 4.71
C GLY A 169 -9.16 -9.89 4.82
N SER A 170 -8.08 -10.12 4.08
CA SER A 170 -7.37 -11.40 4.04
C SER A 170 -6.83 -11.85 5.41
N VAL A 171 -6.44 -10.90 6.26
CA VAL A 171 -5.87 -11.18 7.60
C VAL A 171 -6.94 -11.13 8.69
N THR A 172 -7.82 -10.12 8.63
CA THR A 172 -8.78 -9.87 9.72
C THR A 172 -10.17 -10.41 9.45
N GLY A 173 -10.48 -10.89 8.24
CA GLY A 173 -11.82 -11.27 7.81
C GLY A 173 -12.83 -10.12 7.80
N ARG A 174 -12.40 -8.89 8.07
CA ARG A 174 -13.30 -7.74 8.20
C ARG A 174 -13.93 -7.41 6.85
N LYS A 175 -15.25 -7.23 6.83
CA LYS A 175 -16.02 -6.78 5.68
C LYS A 175 -15.50 -5.43 5.18
N ARG A 176 -15.28 -5.32 3.88
CA ARG A 176 -14.95 -4.07 3.21
C ARG A 176 -16.22 -3.28 2.92
N ARG A 177 -16.13 -1.97 2.96
CA ARG A 177 -17.14 -1.05 2.45
C ARG A 177 -17.17 -1.19 0.93
N CYS A 178 -18.35 -1.28 0.34
CA CYS A 178 -18.53 -1.46 -1.11
C CYS A 178 -19.43 -0.37 -1.68
N GLY A 179 -19.22 -0.03 -2.94
CA GLY A 179 -20.01 0.99 -3.63
C GLY A 179 -19.84 0.92 -5.13
N TRP A 180 -20.67 1.66 -5.86
CA TRP A 180 -20.55 1.76 -7.30
C TRP A 180 -19.22 2.37 -7.72
N ILE A 181 -18.83 2.14 -8.95
CA ILE A 181 -17.61 2.72 -9.51
C ILE A 181 -17.66 4.26 -9.46
N ASP A 182 -16.56 4.86 -9.03
CA ASP A 182 -16.34 6.30 -9.01
C ASP A 182 -15.44 6.69 -10.19
N LEU A 183 -16.05 7.18 -11.27
CA LEU A 183 -15.31 7.60 -12.47
C LEU A 183 -14.58 8.93 -12.26
N VAL A 184 -14.99 9.74 -11.30
CA VAL A 184 -14.28 10.98 -10.94
C VAL A 184 -12.95 10.64 -10.30
N ALA A 185 -12.97 9.76 -9.30
CA ALA A 185 -11.76 9.26 -8.65
C ALA A 185 -10.87 8.47 -9.62
N LEU A 186 -11.46 7.68 -10.53
CA LEU A 186 -10.71 6.95 -11.55
C LEU A 186 -9.99 7.89 -12.52
N LYS A 187 -10.65 8.95 -13.00
CA LYS A 187 -10.03 9.97 -13.86
C LYS A 187 -8.89 10.69 -13.15
N TYR A 188 -9.07 11.00 -11.87
CA TYR A 188 -8.03 11.59 -11.06
C TYR A 188 -6.81 10.64 -10.94
N ALA A 189 -7.03 9.37 -10.65
CA ALA A 189 -5.97 8.36 -10.58
C ALA A 189 -5.22 8.22 -11.90
N ILE A 190 -5.94 8.15 -13.04
CA ILE A 190 -5.34 8.11 -14.39
C ILE A 190 -4.39 9.30 -14.60
N MET A 191 -4.82 10.48 -14.21
CA MET A 191 -4.04 11.71 -14.35
C MET A 191 -2.77 11.70 -13.48
N VAL A 192 -2.91 11.36 -12.20
CA VAL A 192 -1.80 11.41 -11.25
C VAL A 192 -0.75 10.33 -11.51
N ASP A 193 -1.20 9.14 -11.90
CA ASP A 193 -0.31 8.01 -12.20
C ASP A 193 0.24 8.02 -13.63
N GLY A 194 -0.32 8.83 -14.52
CA GLY A 194 0.03 8.81 -15.94
C GLY A 194 -0.34 7.48 -16.61
N VAL A 195 -1.50 6.91 -16.24
CA VAL A 195 -1.96 5.61 -16.75
C VAL A 195 -2.09 5.62 -18.27
N THR A 196 -1.44 4.67 -18.93
CA THR A 196 -1.50 4.49 -20.38
C THR A 196 -2.48 3.40 -20.80
N LYS A 197 -2.71 2.42 -19.92
CA LYS A 197 -3.63 1.29 -20.15
C LYS A 197 -4.42 0.96 -18.90
N LEU A 198 -5.71 0.69 -19.08
CA LEU A 198 -6.61 0.30 -18.00
C LEU A 198 -6.96 -1.17 -18.08
N ILE A 199 -6.95 -1.84 -16.92
CA ILE A 199 -7.37 -3.24 -16.76
C ILE A 199 -8.52 -3.26 -15.76
N MET A 200 -9.73 -3.55 -16.24
CA MET A 200 -10.89 -3.72 -15.40
C MET A 200 -10.93 -5.14 -14.85
N MET A 201 -11.10 -5.26 -13.54
CA MET A 201 -11.22 -6.53 -12.85
C MET A 201 -12.60 -6.67 -12.21
N LYS A 202 -13.00 -7.92 -11.93
CA LYS A 202 -14.22 -8.24 -11.18
C LYS A 202 -15.52 -7.72 -11.79
N SER A 203 -15.59 -7.58 -13.09
CA SER A 203 -16.84 -7.24 -13.80
C SER A 203 -17.90 -8.33 -13.65
N ASP A 204 -17.48 -9.59 -13.57
CA ASP A 204 -18.29 -10.78 -13.30
C ASP A 204 -19.14 -10.68 -12.01
N VAL A 205 -18.67 -9.95 -11.01
CA VAL A 205 -19.41 -9.69 -9.77
C VAL A 205 -20.70 -8.93 -10.02
N LEU A 206 -20.77 -8.17 -11.10
CA LEU A 206 -21.91 -7.33 -11.44
C LEU A 206 -22.93 -8.01 -12.38
N ASP A 207 -22.68 -9.23 -12.84
CA ASP A 207 -23.52 -9.93 -13.82
C ASP A 207 -24.97 -10.14 -13.38
N SER A 208 -25.21 -10.28 -12.06
CA SER A 208 -26.53 -10.49 -11.49
C SER A 208 -27.33 -9.20 -11.22
N PHE A 209 -26.78 -8.03 -11.52
CA PHE A 209 -27.45 -6.75 -11.28
C PHE A 209 -28.18 -6.26 -12.52
N GLU A 210 -29.49 -6.01 -12.39
CA GLU A 210 -30.30 -5.44 -13.48
C GLU A 210 -29.87 -4.03 -13.85
N THR A 211 -29.35 -3.26 -12.91
CA THR A 211 -28.88 -1.89 -13.11
C THR A 211 -27.53 -1.68 -12.47
N ILE A 212 -26.55 -1.26 -13.26
CA ILE A 212 -25.23 -0.87 -12.82
C ILE A 212 -25.14 0.65 -12.86
N LYS A 213 -24.68 1.27 -11.78
CA LYS A 213 -24.52 2.71 -11.67
C LYS A 213 -23.05 3.12 -11.61
N ALA A 214 -22.75 4.32 -12.08
CA ALA A 214 -21.43 4.92 -12.01
C ALA A 214 -21.54 6.38 -11.57
N CYS A 215 -20.64 6.82 -10.68
CA CYS A 215 -20.51 8.22 -10.33
C CYS A 215 -19.76 8.96 -11.47
N VAL A 216 -20.40 9.94 -12.08
CA VAL A 216 -19.83 10.73 -13.20
C VAL A 216 -19.50 12.16 -12.79
N ALA A 217 -20.03 12.63 -11.65
CA ALA A 217 -19.74 13.92 -11.05
C ALA A 217 -19.85 13.86 -9.54
N SER A 218 -19.01 14.59 -8.84
CA SER A 218 -19.10 14.78 -7.39
C SER A 218 -19.22 16.28 -7.11
N VAL A 219 -19.99 16.61 -6.07
CA VAL A 219 -20.10 17.99 -5.57
C VAL A 219 -19.26 18.07 -4.30
N SER A 220 -18.30 18.98 -4.25
CA SER A 220 -17.62 19.33 -3.00
C SER A 220 -18.49 20.31 -2.23
N TYR A 221 -18.75 20.04 -0.97
CA TYR A 221 -19.36 20.98 -0.02
C TYR A 221 -18.26 21.66 0.76
#